data_482d7cd9d3c0453a5fa4085a1c141348
#
_entry.id   482d7cd9d3c0453a5fa4085a1c141348
#
_cell.length_a   1.000
_cell.length_b   1.000
_cell.length_c   1.000
_cell.angle_alpha   90.00
_cell.angle_beta   90.00
_cell.angle_gamma   90.00
#
_symmetry.space_group_name_H-M   'P 1'
#
loop_
_entity.id
_entity.type
_entity.pdbx_description
1 polymer ?
#
loop_
_entity_poly.entity_id
_entity_poly.type
_entity_poly.pdbx_seq_one_letter_code
_entity_poly.pdbx_strand_id
1 'polypeptide(L)'
;MQLVISLYNVHWIHIIELATKKSNENPVYYAQYAHARMCSIQKQAQDIELATSFEDLTNEKEIELMKSLQEFNKVIVETAQSRQVHKMCHYIQNLASKFHSFYNACKVVDRDNLELSAQRLALVKATQIVLANALECIGVEAVESM
;
A
#
# COMPACT_ATOMS: atom_id res chain seq x y z
N MET A 1 9.15 -1.82 43.55
CA MET A 1 8.57 -2.88 42.70
C MET A 1 7.24 -2.47 42.07
N GLN A 2 6.36 -1.77 42.74
CA GLN A 2 5.03 -1.32 42.21
C GLN A 2 5.14 -0.26 41.08
N LEU A 3 6.12 0.64 41.12
CA LEU A 3 6.31 1.69 40.10
C LEU A 3 6.76 1.13 38.72
N VAL A 4 7.57 0.07 38.72
CA VAL A 4 8.05 -0.57 37.49
C VAL A 4 6.91 -1.32 36.77
N ILE A 5 6.06 -1.98 37.53
CA ILE A 5 4.88 -2.67 36.98
C ILE A 5 3.86 -1.69 36.38
N SER A 6 3.73 -0.50 36.97
CA SER A 6 2.86 0.57 36.45
C SER A 6 3.33 1.12 35.11
N LEU A 7 4.65 1.32 34.93
CA LEU A 7 5.23 1.80 33.69
C LEU A 7 5.13 0.77 32.56
N TYR A 8 5.32 -0.52 32.86
CA TYR A 8 5.13 -1.59 31.89
C TYR A 8 3.67 -1.67 31.41
N ASN A 9 2.69 -1.60 32.31
CA ASN A 9 1.29 -1.66 31.97
C ASN A 9 0.84 -0.49 31.08
N VAL A 10 1.28 0.72 31.37
CA VAL A 10 0.97 1.91 30.55
C VAL A 10 1.55 1.77 29.13
N HIS A 11 2.75 1.24 29.00
CA HIS A 11 3.38 1.05 27.70
C HIS A 11 2.66 0.00 26.84
N TRP A 12 2.26 -1.13 27.42
CA TRP A 12 1.48 -2.17 26.74
C TRP A 12 0.08 -1.70 26.35
N ILE A 13 -0.61 -0.94 27.21
CA ILE A 13 -1.91 -0.38 26.89
C ILE A 13 -1.81 0.55 25.68
N HIS A 14 -0.82 1.42 25.64
CA HIS A 14 -0.60 2.34 24.51
C HIS A 14 -0.28 1.60 23.21
N ILE A 15 0.51 0.52 23.26
CA ILE A 15 0.80 -0.33 22.09
C ILE A 15 -0.49 -1.02 21.59
N ILE A 16 -1.31 -1.55 22.49
CA ILE A 16 -2.59 -2.18 22.13
C ILE A 16 -3.56 -1.17 21.54
N GLU A 17 -3.67 0.03 22.12
CA GLU A 17 -4.49 1.11 21.60
C GLU A 17 -4.05 1.52 20.18
N LEU A 18 -2.74 1.66 19.93
CA LEU A 18 -2.20 1.97 18.62
C LEU A 18 -2.49 0.83 17.61
N ALA A 19 -2.32 -0.42 18.01
CA ALA A 19 -2.56 -1.58 17.17
C ALA A 19 -4.04 -1.78 16.81
N THR A 20 -4.95 -1.33 17.66
CA THR A 20 -6.40 -1.43 17.44
C THR A 20 -7.03 -0.17 16.85
N LYS A 21 -6.26 0.93 16.77
CA LYS A 21 -6.74 2.22 16.29
C LYS A 21 -7.06 2.18 14.79
N LYS A 22 -8.27 2.55 14.44
CA LYS A 22 -8.71 2.71 13.04
C LYS A 22 -8.32 4.10 12.52
N SER A 23 -7.02 4.30 12.34
CA SER A 23 -6.46 5.58 11.85
C SER A 23 -5.13 5.34 11.14
N ASN A 24 -4.67 6.34 10.38
CA ASN A 24 -3.40 6.30 9.65
C ASN A 24 -2.16 6.15 10.55
N GLU A 25 -2.31 6.30 11.88
CA GLU A 25 -1.24 6.02 12.84
C GLU A 25 -1.01 4.51 13.04
N ASN A 26 -2.01 3.68 12.72
CA ASN A 26 -1.87 2.22 12.71
C ASN A 26 -1.35 1.78 11.32
N PRO A 27 -0.13 1.22 11.23
CA PRO A 27 0.48 0.85 9.95
C PRO A 27 -0.33 -0.19 9.17
N VAL A 28 -0.98 -1.13 9.85
CA VAL A 28 -1.83 -2.16 9.23
C VAL A 28 -3.08 -1.51 8.63
N TYR A 29 -3.77 -0.68 9.41
CA TYR A 29 -4.94 0.06 8.94
C TYR A 29 -4.60 0.94 7.73
N TYR A 30 -3.47 1.63 7.76
CA TYR A 30 -3.01 2.49 6.67
C TYR A 30 -2.79 1.70 5.36
N ALA A 31 -2.18 0.52 5.44
CA ALA A 31 -1.96 -0.34 4.28
C ALA A 31 -3.29 -0.94 3.75
N GLN A 32 -4.17 -1.39 4.64
CA GLN A 32 -5.50 -1.88 4.27
C GLN A 32 -6.36 -0.79 3.62
N TYR A 33 -6.30 0.44 4.14
CA TYR A 33 -6.98 1.59 3.55
C TYR A 33 -6.46 1.89 2.13
N ALA A 34 -5.14 1.81 1.90
CA ALA A 34 -4.58 1.96 0.56
C ALA A 34 -5.14 0.89 -0.40
N HIS A 35 -5.20 -0.37 0.04
CA HIS A 35 -5.76 -1.47 -0.78
C HIS A 35 -7.25 -1.25 -1.09
N ALA A 36 -8.07 -0.96 -0.09
CA ALA A 36 -9.50 -0.68 -0.27
C ALA A 36 -9.74 0.52 -1.22
N ARG A 37 -8.89 1.56 -1.12
CA ARG A 37 -8.94 2.71 -2.02
C ARG A 37 -8.67 2.31 -3.48
N MET A 38 -7.66 1.47 -3.73
CA MET A 38 -7.36 0.94 -5.06
C MET A 38 -8.53 0.13 -5.63
N CYS A 39 -9.18 -0.70 -4.81
CA CYS A 39 -10.39 -1.44 -5.20
C CYS A 39 -11.52 -0.48 -5.60
N SER A 40 -11.74 0.57 -4.81
CA SER A 40 -12.78 1.57 -5.09
C SER A 40 -12.53 2.32 -6.41
N ILE A 41 -11.28 2.73 -6.68
CA ILE A 41 -10.90 3.40 -7.93
C ILE A 41 -11.22 2.50 -9.13
N GLN A 42 -10.85 1.23 -9.07
CA GLN A 42 -11.11 0.28 -10.15
C GLN A 42 -12.61 0.03 -10.35
N LYS A 43 -13.39 -0.09 -9.27
CA LYS A 43 -14.86 -0.23 -9.35
C LYS A 43 -15.52 0.98 -10.02
N GLN A 44 -15.00 2.19 -9.82
CA GLN A 44 -15.52 3.42 -10.43
C GLN A 44 -15.14 3.59 -11.90
N ALA A 45 -14.13 2.89 -12.38
CA ALA A 45 -13.57 3.00 -13.72
C ALA A 45 -13.61 1.68 -14.52
N GLN A 46 -14.60 0.82 -14.25
CA GLN A 46 -14.75 -0.48 -14.90
C GLN A 46 -14.98 -0.39 -16.43
N ASP A 47 -15.42 0.76 -16.89
CA ASP A 47 -15.66 1.06 -18.30
C ASP A 47 -14.38 1.44 -19.08
N ILE A 48 -13.23 1.60 -18.39
CA ILE A 48 -11.94 1.90 -19.00
C ILE A 48 -11.11 0.61 -19.04
N GLU A 49 -10.73 0.19 -20.24
CA GLU A 49 -9.84 -0.96 -20.43
C GLU A 49 -8.42 -0.60 -19.96
N LEU A 50 -7.78 -1.54 -19.24
CA LEU A 50 -6.44 -1.34 -18.72
C LEU A 50 -5.40 -1.36 -19.84
N ALA A 51 -4.50 -0.39 -19.85
CA ALA A 51 -3.41 -0.35 -20.81
C ALA A 51 -2.38 -1.47 -20.58
N THR A 52 -1.70 -1.86 -21.64
CA THR A 52 -0.58 -2.81 -21.63
C THR A 52 0.77 -2.12 -21.82
N SER A 53 0.80 -0.83 -22.14
CA SER A 53 1.98 0.03 -22.22
C SER A 53 1.91 1.14 -21.15
N PHE A 54 3.04 1.75 -20.83
CA PHE A 54 3.18 2.74 -19.74
C PHE A 54 4.03 3.93 -20.18
N GLU A 55 3.99 4.28 -21.46
CA GLU A 55 4.90 5.27 -22.07
C GLU A 55 4.60 6.71 -21.61
N ASP A 56 3.32 6.99 -21.28
CA ASP A 56 2.88 8.34 -20.86
C ASP A 56 2.98 8.55 -19.34
N LEU A 57 3.39 7.54 -18.57
CA LEU A 57 3.63 7.67 -17.14
C LEU A 57 4.97 8.36 -16.86
N THR A 58 4.97 9.68 -16.96
CA THR A 58 6.19 10.52 -16.85
C THR A 58 6.28 11.32 -15.55
N ASN A 59 5.21 11.36 -14.76
CA ASN A 59 5.23 12.06 -13.48
C ASN A 59 6.19 11.36 -12.50
N GLU A 60 6.92 12.13 -11.71
CA GLU A 60 7.86 11.61 -10.71
C GLU A 60 7.20 10.59 -9.77
N LYS A 61 5.96 10.83 -9.33
CA LYS A 61 5.24 9.94 -8.41
C LYS A 61 4.77 8.64 -9.06
N GLU A 62 4.49 8.64 -10.36
CA GLU A 62 4.23 7.44 -11.15
C GLU A 62 5.50 6.58 -11.22
N ILE A 63 6.64 7.20 -11.52
CA ILE A 63 7.94 6.54 -11.64
C ILE A 63 8.38 5.98 -10.28
N GLU A 64 8.23 6.72 -9.18
CA GLU A 64 8.54 6.25 -7.83
C GLU A 64 7.71 5.02 -7.44
N LEU A 65 6.42 5.01 -7.79
CA LEU A 65 5.52 3.89 -7.53
C LEU A 65 5.92 2.67 -8.35
N MET A 66 6.19 2.82 -9.65
CA MET A 66 6.68 1.73 -10.52
C MET A 66 7.98 1.11 -10.00
N LYS A 67 8.95 1.93 -9.58
CA LYS A 67 10.21 1.44 -8.98
C LYS A 67 9.95 0.61 -7.73
N SER A 68 8.99 1.03 -6.88
CA SER A 68 8.63 0.26 -5.68
C SER A 68 8.06 -1.12 -6.01
N LEU A 69 7.28 -1.24 -7.09
CA LEU A 69 6.75 -2.53 -7.52
C LEU A 69 7.89 -3.49 -7.95
N GLN A 70 8.91 -2.97 -8.62
CA GLN A 70 10.08 -3.77 -9.04
C GLN A 70 10.89 -4.32 -7.86
N GLU A 71 10.89 -3.62 -6.71
CA GLU A 71 11.60 -4.04 -5.50
C GLU A 71 10.98 -5.26 -4.81
N PHE A 72 9.72 -5.59 -5.09
CA PHE A 72 8.96 -6.60 -4.35
C PHE A 72 9.66 -7.97 -4.32
N ASN A 73 10.09 -8.48 -5.47
CA ASN A 73 10.77 -9.78 -5.54
C ASN A 73 12.06 -9.82 -4.71
N LYS A 74 12.83 -8.73 -4.73
CA LYS A 74 14.04 -8.60 -3.92
C LYS A 74 13.70 -8.62 -2.43
N VAL A 75 12.69 -7.89 -2.01
CA VAL A 75 12.25 -7.83 -0.60
C VAL A 75 11.80 -9.20 -0.10
N ILE A 76 11.04 -9.97 -0.90
CA ILE A 76 10.65 -11.34 -0.55
C ILE A 76 11.88 -12.21 -0.28
N VAL A 77 12.83 -12.23 -1.21
CA VAL A 77 14.04 -13.05 -1.10
C VAL A 77 14.85 -12.64 0.13
N GLU A 78 15.10 -11.34 0.33
CA GLU A 78 15.86 -10.82 1.47
C GLU A 78 15.17 -11.11 2.80
N THR A 79 13.84 -10.98 2.86
CA THR A 79 13.05 -11.28 4.07
C THR A 79 13.14 -12.76 4.41
N ALA A 80 12.99 -13.64 3.42
CA ALA A 80 13.05 -15.09 3.61
C ALA A 80 14.46 -15.55 4.06
N GLN A 81 15.50 -15.06 3.41
CA GLN A 81 16.88 -15.42 3.73
C GLN A 81 17.33 -14.91 5.10
N SER A 82 17.00 -13.67 5.43
CA SER A 82 17.39 -13.06 6.71
C SER A 82 16.45 -13.41 7.87
N ARG A 83 15.25 -13.95 7.59
CA ARG A 83 14.15 -14.16 8.56
C ARG A 83 13.72 -12.89 9.29
N GLN A 84 13.91 -11.73 8.66
CA GLN A 84 13.60 -10.41 9.23
C GLN A 84 12.28 -9.88 8.67
N VAL A 85 11.16 -10.32 9.26
CA VAL A 85 9.79 -9.95 8.81
C VAL A 85 9.56 -8.43 8.76
N HIS A 86 10.24 -7.65 9.61
CA HIS A 86 10.12 -6.20 9.61
C HIS A 86 10.49 -5.55 8.26
N LYS A 87 11.34 -6.19 7.43
CA LYS A 87 11.64 -5.70 6.07
C LYS A 87 10.39 -5.68 5.19
N MET A 88 9.57 -6.74 5.26
CA MET A 88 8.29 -6.77 4.55
C MET A 88 7.31 -5.73 5.10
N CYS A 89 7.25 -5.54 6.43
CA CYS A 89 6.41 -4.51 7.03
C CYS A 89 6.80 -3.10 6.55
N HIS A 90 8.10 -2.79 6.49
CA HIS A 90 8.58 -1.52 5.95
C HIS A 90 8.27 -1.34 4.47
N TYR A 91 8.39 -2.40 3.67
CA TYR A 91 8.03 -2.38 2.26
C TYR A 91 6.54 -2.05 2.07
N ILE A 92 5.65 -2.72 2.81
CA ILE A 92 4.20 -2.50 2.77
C ILE A 92 3.87 -1.03 3.07
N GLN A 93 4.44 -0.47 4.15
CA GLN A 93 4.21 0.92 4.53
C GLN A 93 4.72 1.90 3.47
N ASN A 94 5.91 1.66 2.93
CA ASN A 94 6.50 2.48 1.88
C ASN A 94 5.66 2.43 0.59
N LEU A 95 5.22 1.23 0.17
CA LEU A 95 4.38 1.07 -1.01
C LEU A 95 3.03 1.79 -0.85
N ALA A 96 2.36 1.66 0.31
CA ALA A 96 1.14 2.38 0.61
C ALA A 96 1.33 3.91 0.58
N SER A 97 2.42 4.40 1.17
CA SER A 97 2.76 5.83 1.16
C SER A 97 3.01 6.37 -0.24
N LYS A 98 3.75 5.62 -1.09
CA LYS A 98 3.99 6.01 -2.48
C LYS A 98 2.71 5.99 -3.31
N PHE A 99 1.82 5.02 -3.09
CA PHE A 99 0.50 5.03 -3.70
C PHE A 99 -0.30 6.27 -3.33
N HIS A 100 -0.36 6.65 -2.06
CA HIS A 100 -1.08 7.86 -1.64
C HIS A 100 -0.46 9.13 -2.25
N SER A 101 0.87 9.20 -2.33
CA SER A 101 1.57 10.32 -2.97
C SER A 101 1.23 10.43 -4.47
N PHE A 102 1.24 9.30 -5.18
CA PHE A 102 0.80 9.22 -6.57
C PHE A 102 -0.66 9.64 -6.73
N TYR A 103 -1.56 9.09 -5.91
CA TYR A 103 -2.99 9.39 -5.97
C TYR A 103 -3.31 10.87 -5.72
N ASN A 104 -2.55 11.52 -4.84
CA ASN A 104 -2.71 12.96 -4.57
C ASN A 104 -2.13 13.86 -5.67
N ALA A 105 -1.07 13.40 -6.34
CA ALA A 105 -0.38 14.16 -7.38
C ALA A 105 -0.99 13.98 -8.78
N CYS A 106 -1.61 12.83 -9.06
CA CYS A 106 -2.07 12.44 -10.38
C CYS A 106 -3.57 12.14 -10.37
N LYS A 107 -4.32 12.76 -11.29
CA LYS A 107 -5.72 12.42 -11.53
C LYS A 107 -5.78 11.05 -12.22
N VAL A 108 -6.08 9.99 -11.46
CA VAL A 108 -6.04 8.60 -11.98
C VAL A 108 -7.05 8.38 -13.10
N VAL A 109 -8.28 8.89 -12.92
CA VAL A 109 -9.34 8.79 -13.93
C VAL A 109 -9.63 10.19 -14.48
N ASP A 110 -9.21 10.42 -15.71
CA ASP A 110 -9.49 11.64 -16.46
C ASP A 110 -10.27 11.28 -17.74
N ARG A 111 -11.53 11.66 -17.78
CA ARG A 111 -12.42 11.36 -18.92
C ARG A 111 -12.03 12.11 -20.21
N ASP A 112 -11.25 13.18 -20.09
CA ASP A 112 -10.73 13.95 -21.21
C ASP A 112 -9.44 13.31 -21.78
N ASN A 113 -8.79 12.40 -21.03
CA ASN A 113 -7.60 11.66 -21.45
C ASN A 113 -7.68 10.19 -21.03
N LEU A 114 -8.41 9.40 -21.82
CA LEU A 114 -8.66 7.99 -21.52
C LEU A 114 -7.41 7.12 -21.66
N GLU A 115 -6.47 7.46 -22.55
CA GLU A 115 -5.24 6.70 -22.75
C GLU A 115 -4.34 6.76 -21.51
N LEU A 116 -4.09 7.97 -20.98
CA LEU A 116 -3.34 8.15 -19.73
C LEU A 116 -4.09 7.54 -18.55
N SER A 117 -5.43 7.63 -18.50
CA SER A 117 -6.25 7.01 -17.47
C SER A 117 -6.11 5.49 -17.48
N ALA A 118 -6.12 4.85 -18.65
CA ALA A 118 -5.93 3.42 -18.81
C ALA A 118 -4.56 2.94 -18.26
N GLN A 119 -3.50 3.72 -18.53
CA GLN A 119 -2.16 3.44 -18.01
C GLN A 119 -2.09 3.62 -16.47
N ARG A 120 -2.67 4.68 -15.92
CA ARG A 120 -2.74 4.93 -14.48
C ARG A 120 -3.57 3.88 -13.75
N LEU A 121 -4.68 3.44 -14.33
CA LEU A 121 -5.50 2.35 -13.78
C LEU A 121 -4.76 1.03 -13.79
N ALA A 122 -3.98 0.73 -14.84
CA ALA A 122 -3.13 -0.45 -14.87
C ALA A 122 -2.04 -0.41 -13.79
N LEU A 123 -1.44 0.77 -13.53
CA LEU A 123 -0.50 0.96 -12.41
C LEU A 123 -1.18 0.77 -11.05
N VAL A 124 -2.38 1.30 -10.85
CA VAL A 124 -3.19 1.07 -9.63
C VAL A 124 -3.47 -0.42 -9.45
N LYS A 125 -3.84 -1.14 -10.53
CA LYS A 125 -4.10 -2.58 -10.47
C LYS A 125 -2.86 -3.38 -10.10
N ALA A 126 -1.73 -3.09 -10.71
CA ALA A 126 -0.46 -3.72 -10.37
C ALA A 126 -0.07 -3.47 -8.91
N THR A 127 -0.25 -2.24 -8.43
CA THR A 127 0.02 -1.86 -7.03
C THR A 127 -0.90 -2.61 -6.06
N GLN A 128 -2.19 -2.74 -6.38
CA GLN A 128 -3.15 -3.50 -5.59
C GLN A 128 -2.72 -4.95 -5.43
N ILE A 129 -2.35 -5.62 -6.51
CA ILE A 129 -1.91 -7.02 -6.50
C ILE A 129 -0.66 -7.19 -5.63
N VAL A 130 0.34 -6.35 -5.83
CA VAL A 130 1.59 -6.42 -5.06
C VAL A 130 1.35 -6.15 -3.58
N LEU A 131 0.52 -5.15 -3.24
CA LEU A 131 0.20 -4.84 -1.85
C LEU A 131 -0.58 -5.99 -1.18
N ALA A 132 -1.54 -6.61 -1.88
CA ALA A 132 -2.26 -7.76 -1.37
C ALA A 132 -1.33 -8.94 -1.08
N ASN A 133 -0.44 -9.28 -2.03
CA ASN A 133 0.54 -10.35 -1.85
C ASN A 133 1.52 -10.04 -0.70
N ALA A 134 1.95 -8.79 -0.55
CA ALA A 134 2.84 -8.40 0.55
C ALA A 134 2.14 -8.50 1.92
N LEU A 135 0.86 -8.11 2.02
CA LEU A 135 0.06 -8.28 3.23
C LEU A 135 -0.14 -9.77 3.57
N GLU A 136 -0.43 -10.60 2.57
CA GLU A 136 -0.55 -12.05 2.74
C GLU A 136 0.74 -12.68 3.30
N CYS A 137 1.93 -12.24 2.83
CA CYS A 137 3.23 -12.71 3.35
C CYS A 137 3.39 -12.50 4.86
N ILE A 138 2.71 -11.55 5.46
CA ILE A 138 2.74 -11.27 6.91
C ILE A 138 1.46 -11.69 7.63
N GLY A 139 0.56 -12.42 6.96
CA GLY A 139 -0.68 -12.93 7.54
C GLY A 139 -1.77 -11.86 7.76
N VAL A 140 -1.72 -10.75 7.04
CA VAL A 140 -2.69 -9.65 7.11
C VAL A 140 -3.62 -9.70 5.89
N GLU A 141 -4.93 -9.64 6.13
CA GLU A 141 -5.93 -9.62 5.07
C GLU A 141 -5.92 -8.29 4.29
N ALA A 142 -5.95 -8.38 2.97
CA ALA A 142 -6.12 -7.27 2.07
C ALA A 142 -7.63 -6.99 1.88
N VAL A 143 -8.19 -6.08 2.67
CA VAL A 143 -9.63 -5.76 2.63
C VAL A 143 -9.99 -4.93 1.39
N GLU A 144 -11.16 -5.23 0.80
CA GLU A 144 -11.63 -4.53 -0.42
C GLU A 144 -12.42 -3.25 -0.13
N SER A 145 -12.90 -3.09 1.10
CA SER A 145 -13.68 -1.92 1.55
C SER A 145 -13.42 -1.63 3.01
N MET A 146 -13.41 -0.35 3.37
CA MET A 146 -13.28 0.15 4.75
C MET A 146 -14.21 1.34 4.95
#